data_801b4a94c50bb52d61da63ad267dc72d
#
_entry.id   801b4a94c50bb52d61da63ad267dc72d
#
_cell.length_a   1.000
_cell.length_b   1.000
_cell.length_c   1.000
_cell.angle_alpha   90.00
_cell.angle_beta   90.00
_cell.angle_gamma   90.00
#
_symmetry.space_group_name_H-M   'P 1'
#
loop_
_entity.id
_entity.type
_entity.pdbx_description
1 polymer ?
#
loop_
_entity_poly.entity_id
_entity_poly.type
_entity_poly.pdbx_seq_one_letter_code
_entity_poly.pdbx_strand_id
1 'polypeptide(L)'
;MYAIRNGLIALLLSLPLTGLADTDCETGFFALQQALKRAGIHDAQAKTLPGYPHLGVNRWLAFLQQQAVTVPQQQQWIRLATAKAWRDQTLLALRLPEDNATFTPQAAHSLLKACLPVLAARTDFSTLPQAQIPDSYATWLRVAGLYPLTAWLATGSINDYHQEMTARFREPAPQPRQQFAPPVGASAPVAPNAVARNPLHIPLPDNQQLQALMQHYAPVLAVADTQAWNLPGRVELDDAHAPVINTAEPVTYTWQSWTHFRGQHLLQLNYQFWFSQRPKNGWLDSYAGTLDGLIWRVTLKPDGQVLFYDSIHPCGCYHKIYPVDPTLTLAQIKGDKPVLYSERVADARDQRLALLLEPNTHYLVRVTRVDDGLPTSPYSLADADTLRALPLPDGSVGSLFNAGGLVPISKRGERFFLWPMGVPSAGAMRQPGEHAVAFKGRRHFDEPTLAETLFE
;
A
#
# COMPACT_ATOMS: atom_id res chain seq x y z
N MET A 1 -21.99 9.62 -7.19
CA MET A 1 -20.64 9.65 -7.80
C MET A 1 -19.86 10.81 -7.16
N TYR A 2 -19.29 10.58 -5.96
CA TYR A 2 -18.48 11.59 -5.27
C TYR A 2 -17.02 11.38 -5.69
N ALA A 3 -16.54 12.21 -6.61
CA ALA A 3 -15.13 12.30 -6.89
C ALA A 3 -14.45 12.94 -5.67
N ILE A 4 -13.73 12.14 -4.88
CA ILE A 4 -12.82 12.67 -3.85
C ILE A 4 -11.69 13.36 -4.63
N ARG A 5 -11.88 14.64 -4.96
CA ARG A 5 -10.85 15.47 -5.59
C ARG A 5 -9.76 15.71 -4.57
N ASN A 6 -8.60 15.11 -4.83
CA ASN A 6 -7.34 15.33 -4.12
C ASN A 6 -6.83 16.78 -4.30
N GLY A 7 -7.59 17.77 -3.87
CA GLY A 7 -7.26 19.17 -4.06
C GLY A 7 -7.18 19.93 -2.76
N LEU A 8 -6.23 19.63 -1.86
CA LEU A 8 -6.21 20.38 -0.57
C LEU A 8 -4.86 20.48 0.13
N ILE A 9 -3.74 20.52 -0.59
CA ILE A 9 -2.48 20.97 0.05
C ILE A 9 -2.25 22.48 -0.12
N ALA A 10 -2.87 23.13 -1.11
CA ALA A 10 -2.65 24.55 -1.39
C ALA A 10 -3.66 25.51 -0.73
N LEU A 11 -4.76 25.04 -0.13
CA LEU A 11 -5.84 25.92 0.35
C LEU A 11 -5.84 26.18 1.87
N LEU A 12 -4.85 25.70 2.62
CA LEU A 12 -4.80 25.89 4.09
C LEU A 12 -4.20 27.23 4.55
N LEU A 13 -3.85 28.14 3.64
CA LEU A 13 -3.09 29.35 4.01
C LEU A 13 -3.84 30.70 3.90
N SER A 14 -5.14 30.76 3.54
CA SER A 14 -5.78 32.06 3.31
C SER A 14 -7.26 32.23 3.68
N LEU A 15 -7.76 31.54 4.72
CA LEU A 15 -9.08 31.86 5.26
C LEU A 15 -8.95 32.51 6.64
N PRO A 16 -9.67 33.60 6.93
CA PRO A 16 -9.69 34.19 8.26
C PRO A 16 -10.31 33.21 9.26
N LEU A 17 -9.53 32.82 10.26
CA LEU A 17 -9.92 32.01 11.41
C LEU A 17 -10.88 32.81 12.29
N THR A 18 -12.17 32.81 11.98
CA THR A 18 -13.21 33.33 12.88
C THR A 18 -13.89 32.17 13.60
N GLY A 19 -13.49 31.94 14.86
CA GLY A 19 -14.43 31.71 15.95
C GLY A 19 -14.87 30.30 16.29
N LEU A 20 -14.01 29.27 16.25
CA LEU A 20 -14.19 28.14 17.16
C LEU A 20 -13.19 28.27 18.30
N ALA A 21 -13.66 28.24 19.55
CA ALA A 21 -12.78 28.27 20.71
C ALA A 21 -11.96 26.97 20.80
N ASP A 22 -10.79 27.03 21.39
CA ASP A 22 -9.80 25.98 21.45
C ASP A 22 -10.28 24.66 22.04
N THR A 23 -10.98 24.76 23.15
CA THR A 23 -11.63 23.65 23.84
C THR A 23 -12.68 22.97 22.98
N ASP A 24 -13.27 23.65 22.00
CA ASP A 24 -14.27 23.09 21.10
C ASP A 24 -13.65 22.11 20.11
N CYS A 25 -12.43 22.38 19.62
CA CYS A 25 -11.75 21.47 18.68
C CYS A 25 -11.29 20.17 19.33
N GLU A 26 -10.70 20.20 20.50
CA GLU A 26 -10.28 19.00 21.24
C GLU A 26 -11.51 18.17 21.65
N THR A 27 -12.52 18.82 22.20
CA THR A 27 -13.79 18.20 22.60
C THR A 27 -14.51 17.60 21.40
N GLY A 28 -14.57 18.32 20.27
CA GLY A 28 -15.18 17.84 19.04
C GLY A 28 -14.46 16.63 18.46
N PHE A 29 -13.11 16.65 18.44
CA PHE A 29 -12.31 15.51 18.03
C PHE A 29 -12.53 14.29 18.92
N PHE A 30 -12.54 14.49 20.24
CA PHE A 30 -12.84 13.40 21.19
C PHE A 30 -14.22 12.81 20.94
N ALA A 31 -15.23 13.66 20.75
CA ALA A 31 -16.59 13.22 20.43
C ALA A 31 -16.68 12.42 19.12
N LEU A 32 -15.96 12.86 18.07
CA LEU A 32 -15.86 12.13 16.81
C LEU A 32 -15.23 10.75 16.99
N GLN A 33 -14.12 10.65 17.74
CA GLN A 33 -13.48 9.37 18.03
C GLN A 33 -14.43 8.41 18.79
N GLN A 34 -15.21 8.94 19.73
CA GLN A 34 -16.23 8.15 20.44
C GLN A 34 -17.36 7.70 19.51
N ALA A 35 -17.81 8.55 18.59
CA ALA A 35 -18.84 8.19 17.60
C ALA A 35 -18.36 7.07 16.67
N LEU A 36 -17.14 7.17 16.13
CA LEU A 36 -16.53 6.14 15.31
C LEU A 36 -16.39 4.81 16.07
N LYS A 37 -15.91 4.87 17.31
CA LYS A 37 -15.76 3.69 18.17
C LYS A 37 -17.10 3.01 18.46
N ARG A 38 -18.16 3.78 18.79
CA ARG A 38 -19.52 3.25 19.03
C ARG A 38 -20.11 2.61 17.79
N ALA A 39 -19.84 3.18 16.61
CA ALA A 39 -20.24 2.63 15.32
C ALA A 39 -19.41 1.42 14.88
N GLY A 40 -18.38 1.01 15.66
CA GLY A 40 -17.48 -0.09 15.30
C GLY A 40 -16.59 0.22 14.09
N ILE A 41 -16.40 1.48 13.76
CA ILE A 41 -15.63 1.93 12.60
C ILE A 41 -14.14 2.01 13.00
N HIS A 42 -13.35 1.16 12.40
CA HIS A 42 -11.90 1.05 12.62
C HIS A 42 -11.17 0.93 11.29
N ASP A 43 -9.88 1.31 11.27
CA ASP A 43 -9.01 1.19 10.12
C ASP A 43 -7.56 1.06 10.58
N ALA A 44 -6.87 0.01 10.11
CA ALA A 44 -5.50 -0.28 10.54
C ALA A 44 -4.49 0.78 10.07
N GLN A 45 -4.79 1.54 9.00
CA GLN A 45 -3.95 2.65 8.53
C GLN A 45 -4.18 3.95 9.29
N ALA A 46 -5.35 4.11 9.94
CA ALA A 46 -5.72 5.35 10.63
C ALA A 46 -5.10 5.47 12.03
N LYS A 47 -3.82 5.14 12.12
CA LYS A 47 -3.05 5.26 13.37
C LYS A 47 -2.72 6.74 13.65
N THR A 48 -2.88 7.16 14.89
CA THR A 48 -2.55 8.51 15.36
C THR A 48 -1.50 8.47 16.47
N LEU A 49 -0.83 9.58 16.66
CA LEU A 49 0.12 9.73 17.76
C LEU A 49 -0.62 9.76 19.10
N PRO A 50 -0.22 8.99 20.12
CA PRO A 50 -0.87 8.97 21.42
C PRO A 50 -1.01 10.38 22.04
N GLY A 51 -2.22 10.76 22.42
CA GLY A 51 -2.54 12.10 22.90
C GLY A 51 -2.74 13.17 21.83
N TYR A 52 -2.46 12.88 20.56
CA TYR A 52 -2.54 13.81 19.43
C TYR A 52 -3.36 13.22 18.27
N PRO A 53 -4.69 13.09 18.39
CA PRO A 53 -5.52 12.43 17.37
C PRO A 53 -5.53 13.16 16.01
N HIS A 54 -5.08 14.40 15.97
CA HIS A 54 -4.90 15.22 14.78
C HIS A 54 -3.56 14.98 14.05
N LEU A 55 -2.70 14.09 14.58
CA LEU A 55 -1.44 13.70 13.97
C LEU A 55 -1.48 12.21 13.59
N GLY A 56 -1.69 11.93 12.30
CA GLY A 56 -1.64 10.57 11.76
C GLY A 56 -0.20 10.09 11.63
N VAL A 57 0.04 8.80 11.92
CA VAL A 57 1.37 8.21 11.86
C VAL A 57 1.40 6.89 11.09
N ASN A 58 2.52 6.60 10.46
CA ASN A 58 2.90 5.34 9.84
C ASN A 58 4.41 5.13 10.01
N ARG A 59 4.97 4.02 9.49
CA ARG A 59 6.41 3.74 9.63
C ARG A 59 7.27 4.85 9.03
N TRP A 60 6.86 5.41 7.89
CA TRP A 60 7.58 6.51 7.26
C TRP A 60 7.61 7.77 8.14
N LEU A 61 6.47 8.20 8.66
CA LEU A 61 6.40 9.37 9.55
C LEU A 61 7.10 9.13 10.89
N ALA A 62 7.07 7.90 11.43
CA ALA A 62 7.84 7.56 12.62
C ALA A 62 9.36 7.67 12.39
N PHE A 63 9.83 7.24 11.22
CA PHE A 63 11.23 7.39 10.82
C PHE A 63 11.61 8.86 10.64
N LEU A 64 10.79 9.65 9.95
CA LEU A 64 11.04 11.07 9.72
C LEU A 64 11.00 11.91 11.01
N GLN A 65 10.22 11.52 12.02
CA GLN A 65 10.19 12.21 13.30
C GLN A 65 11.57 12.25 13.94
N GLN A 66 12.35 11.19 13.82
CA GLN A 66 13.72 11.13 14.33
C GLN A 66 14.71 11.99 13.55
N GLN A 67 14.38 12.34 12.32
CA GLN A 67 15.23 13.16 11.44
C GLN A 67 14.84 14.65 11.44
N ALA A 68 13.72 15.01 12.07
CA ALA A 68 13.23 16.39 12.14
C ALA A 68 13.96 17.18 13.23
N VAL A 69 15.19 17.62 12.95
CA VAL A 69 16.09 18.29 13.90
C VAL A 69 15.86 19.80 13.93
N THR A 70 15.67 20.42 12.76
CA THR A 70 15.48 21.88 12.64
C THR A 70 14.00 22.27 12.73
N VAL A 71 13.72 23.50 13.15
CA VAL A 71 12.34 24.03 13.23
C VAL A 71 11.57 23.88 11.91
N PRO A 72 12.13 24.21 10.73
CA PRO A 72 11.42 23.96 9.47
C PRO A 72 11.10 22.49 9.21
N GLN A 73 11.98 21.55 9.60
CA GLN A 73 11.75 20.11 9.47
C GLN A 73 10.64 19.64 10.42
N GLN A 74 10.64 20.12 11.66
CA GLN A 74 9.62 19.80 12.66
C GLN A 74 8.24 20.30 12.23
N GLN A 75 8.14 21.52 11.73
CA GLN A 75 6.92 22.06 11.16
C GLN A 75 6.44 21.28 9.93
N GLN A 76 7.39 20.84 9.09
CA GLN A 76 7.05 20.01 7.93
C GLN A 76 6.54 18.63 8.35
N TRP A 77 7.12 18.04 9.39
CA TRP A 77 6.63 16.76 9.95
C TRP A 77 5.20 16.90 10.46
N ILE A 78 4.91 17.95 11.25
CA ILE A 78 3.54 18.23 11.74
C ILE A 78 2.57 18.35 10.56
N ARG A 79 2.93 19.09 9.50
CA ARG A 79 2.10 19.21 8.30
C ARG A 79 1.79 17.86 7.65
N LEU A 80 2.79 17.00 7.49
CA LEU A 80 2.61 15.67 6.90
C LEU A 80 1.74 14.76 7.79
N ALA A 81 1.96 14.78 9.09
CA ALA A 81 1.17 14.02 10.05
C ALA A 81 -0.30 14.49 10.09
N THR A 82 -0.52 15.81 10.02
CA THR A 82 -1.87 16.39 9.94
C THR A 82 -2.56 16.04 8.62
N ALA A 83 -1.84 16.10 7.49
CA ALA A 83 -2.40 15.70 6.19
C ALA A 83 -2.79 14.21 6.18
N LYS A 84 -1.99 13.35 6.80
CA LYS A 84 -2.34 11.94 6.99
C LYS A 84 -3.59 11.79 7.86
N ALA A 85 -3.67 12.49 9.00
CA ALA A 85 -4.84 12.46 9.87
C ALA A 85 -6.11 12.94 9.14
N TRP A 86 -6.01 14.02 8.36
CA TRP A 86 -7.10 14.50 7.52
C TRP A 86 -7.63 13.40 6.59
N ARG A 87 -6.74 12.77 5.84
CA ARG A 87 -7.08 11.70 4.89
C ARG A 87 -7.76 10.52 5.60
N ASP A 88 -7.13 10.00 6.67
CA ASP A 88 -7.63 8.85 7.41
C ASP A 88 -8.98 9.11 8.09
N GLN A 89 -9.08 10.24 8.81
CA GLN A 89 -10.30 10.59 9.54
C GLN A 89 -11.47 10.89 8.60
N THR A 90 -11.20 11.47 7.42
CA THR A 90 -12.23 11.68 6.40
C THR A 90 -12.77 10.35 5.90
N LEU A 91 -11.92 9.36 5.62
CA LEU A 91 -12.35 8.03 5.19
C LEU A 91 -13.15 7.29 6.27
N LEU A 92 -12.74 7.41 7.53
CA LEU A 92 -13.52 6.86 8.66
C LEU A 92 -14.88 7.56 8.79
N ALA A 93 -14.92 8.89 8.65
CA ALA A 93 -16.14 9.68 8.76
C ALA A 93 -17.16 9.34 7.65
N LEU A 94 -16.71 9.04 6.43
CA LEU A 94 -17.58 8.61 5.33
C LEU A 94 -18.36 7.32 5.63
N ARG A 95 -17.86 6.50 6.56
CA ARG A 95 -18.48 5.24 6.97
C ARG A 95 -19.47 5.39 8.12
N LEU A 96 -19.63 6.59 8.69
CA LEU A 96 -20.67 6.87 9.68
C LEU A 96 -22.06 6.76 9.02
N PRO A 97 -23.04 6.14 9.70
CA PRO A 97 -24.40 6.19 9.23
C PRO A 97 -24.93 7.63 9.15
N GLU A 98 -25.74 7.93 8.14
CA GLU A 98 -26.34 9.27 7.97
C GLU A 98 -27.26 9.67 9.14
N ASP A 99 -27.85 8.70 9.82
CA ASP A 99 -28.69 8.86 11.00
C ASP A 99 -27.93 8.75 12.33
N ASN A 100 -26.59 8.77 12.31
CA ASN A 100 -25.79 8.69 13.54
C ASN A 100 -26.13 9.85 14.48
N ALA A 101 -26.48 9.52 15.73
CA ALA A 101 -26.98 10.47 16.71
C ALA A 101 -25.99 11.60 17.10
N THR A 102 -24.69 11.41 16.84
CA THR A 102 -23.65 12.37 17.26
C THR A 102 -23.05 13.12 16.07
N PHE A 103 -22.76 12.43 14.97
CA PHE A 103 -22.17 12.99 13.77
C PHE A 103 -22.71 12.33 12.51
N THR A 104 -23.20 13.12 11.57
CA THR A 104 -23.30 12.71 10.18
C THR A 104 -21.92 12.78 9.52
N PRO A 105 -21.68 12.09 8.38
CA PRO A 105 -20.43 12.21 7.61
C PRO A 105 -20.07 13.67 7.29
N GLN A 106 -21.05 14.51 6.94
CA GLN A 106 -20.85 15.93 6.61
C GLN A 106 -20.46 16.76 7.85
N ALA A 107 -21.08 16.51 9.00
CA ALA A 107 -20.74 17.21 10.24
C ALA A 107 -19.31 16.84 10.70
N ALA A 108 -18.94 15.56 10.60
CA ALA A 108 -17.60 15.09 10.89
C ALA A 108 -16.56 15.73 9.96
N HIS A 109 -16.84 15.77 8.65
CA HIS A 109 -15.95 16.43 7.67
C HIS A 109 -15.78 17.92 7.97
N SER A 110 -16.87 18.63 8.34
CA SER A 110 -16.84 20.05 8.69
C SER A 110 -15.98 20.30 9.94
N LEU A 111 -16.13 19.47 10.97
CA LEU A 111 -15.28 19.52 12.18
C LEU A 111 -13.79 19.31 11.82
N LEU A 112 -13.47 18.27 11.06
CA LEU A 112 -12.11 17.96 10.65
C LEU A 112 -11.47 19.13 9.90
N LYS A 113 -12.21 19.72 8.95
CA LYS A 113 -11.78 20.86 8.15
C LYS A 113 -11.48 22.10 9.01
N ALA A 114 -12.32 22.38 10.00
CA ALA A 114 -12.16 23.55 10.88
C ALA A 114 -11.04 23.34 11.90
N CYS A 115 -10.98 22.14 12.52
CA CYS A 115 -10.16 21.93 13.71
C CYS A 115 -8.75 21.40 13.45
N LEU A 116 -8.51 20.62 12.39
CA LEU A 116 -7.15 20.10 12.12
C LEU A 116 -6.09 21.19 11.97
N PRO A 117 -6.31 22.29 11.20
CA PRO A 117 -5.34 23.37 11.10
C PRO A 117 -5.08 24.06 12.43
N VAL A 118 -6.11 24.25 13.26
CA VAL A 118 -6.00 24.89 14.58
C VAL A 118 -5.14 24.06 15.51
N LEU A 119 -5.43 22.77 15.63
CA LEU A 119 -4.67 21.85 16.47
C LEU A 119 -3.23 21.69 15.99
N ALA A 120 -3.00 21.62 14.68
CA ALA A 120 -1.67 21.53 14.10
C ALA A 120 -0.81 22.77 14.37
N ALA A 121 -1.40 23.99 14.28
CA ALA A 121 -0.69 25.25 14.52
C ALA A 121 -0.20 25.41 15.97
N ARG A 122 -0.80 24.71 16.91
CA ARG A 122 -0.47 24.75 18.35
C ARG A 122 0.42 23.62 18.81
N THR A 123 0.62 22.65 17.96
CA THR A 123 1.44 21.48 18.30
C THR A 123 2.89 21.89 18.47
N ASP A 124 3.41 21.74 19.68
CA ASP A 124 4.83 21.86 19.97
C ASP A 124 5.51 20.51 19.71
N PHE A 125 6.35 20.45 18.69
CA PHE A 125 7.05 19.23 18.29
C PHE A 125 7.91 18.65 19.44
N SER A 126 8.46 19.52 20.32
CA SER A 126 9.33 19.10 21.42
C SER A 126 8.61 18.29 22.49
N THR A 127 7.29 18.42 22.59
CA THR A 127 6.45 17.70 23.56
C THR A 127 5.87 16.40 23.02
N LEU A 128 6.05 16.13 21.71
CA LEU A 128 5.47 14.95 21.08
C LEU A 128 6.16 13.66 21.54
N PRO A 129 5.38 12.62 21.89
CA PRO A 129 5.96 11.30 22.11
C PRO A 129 6.53 10.76 20.80
N GLN A 130 7.54 9.87 20.89
CA GLN A 130 8.04 9.16 19.73
C GLN A 130 6.93 8.29 19.12
N ALA A 131 6.70 8.42 17.82
CA ALA A 131 5.74 7.60 17.11
C ALA A 131 6.17 6.12 17.12
N GLN A 132 5.29 5.26 17.63
CA GLN A 132 5.48 3.82 17.65
C GLN A 132 4.43 3.17 16.77
N ILE A 133 4.88 2.44 15.76
CA ILE A 133 3.99 1.73 14.86
C ILE A 133 3.94 0.26 15.27
N PRO A 134 2.75 -0.29 15.55
CA PRO A 134 2.61 -1.70 15.88
C PRO A 134 3.25 -2.59 14.81
N ASP A 135 3.93 -3.62 15.28
CA ASP A 135 4.54 -4.61 14.42
C ASP A 135 3.45 -5.50 13.77
N SER A 136 3.56 -5.77 12.49
CA SER A 136 2.67 -6.74 11.81
C SER A 136 2.96 -8.19 12.21
N TYR A 137 4.04 -8.42 12.97
CA TYR A 137 4.38 -9.71 13.57
C TYR A 137 3.92 -9.77 15.03
N ALA A 138 3.08 -10.75 15.35
CA ALA A 138 2.65 -11.02 16.72
C ALA A 138 3.71 -11.83 17.48
N THR A 139 4.45 -11.19 18.37
CA THR A 139 5.53 -11.83 19.13
C THR A 139 5.03 -13.02 19.96
N TRP A 140 3.80 -12.94 20.52
CA TRP A 140 3.23 -14.03 21.30
C TRP A 140 2.99 -15.30 20.47
N LEU A 141 2.65 -15.18 19.17
CA LEU A 141 2.55 -16.32 18.26
C LEU A 141 3.92 -16.99 18.08
N ARG A 142 4.99 -16.21 17.97
CA ARG A 142 6.36 -16.73 17.87
C ARG A 142 6.79 -17.46 19.13
N VAL A 143 6.44 -16.93 20.30
CA VAL A 143 6.73 -17.58 21.59
C VAL A 143 5.94 -18.89 21.70
N ALA A 144 4.63 -18.85 21.49
CA ALA A 144 3.77 -20.02 21.57
C ALA A 144 4.14 -21.10 20.52
N GLY A 145 4.57 -20.69 19.32
CA GLY A 145 4.98 -21.57 18.24
C GLY A 145 6.42 -22.04 18.28
N LEU A 146 7.17 -21.79 19.38
CA LEU A 146 8.59 -22.15 19.49
C LEU A 146 9.38 -21.70 18.24
N TYR A 147 9.26 -20.42 17.90
CA TYR A 147 9.77 -19.83 16.65
C TYR A 147 11.19 -20.26 16.27
N PRO A 148 12.20 -20.34 17.17
CA PRO A 148 13.55 -20.76 16.76
C PRO A 148 13.58 -22.15 16.12
N LEU A 149 12.75 -23.08 16.61
CA LEU A 149 12.65 -24.43 16.08
C LEU A 149 11.82 -24.46 14.79
N THR A 150 10.64 -23.83 14.79
CA THR A 150 9.73 -23.83 13.65
C THR A 150 10.31 -23.04 12.47
N ALA A 151 11.05 -21.95 12.71
CA ALA A 151 11.76 -21.20 11.67
C ALA A 151 12.91 -22.03 11.04
N TRP A 152 13.56 -22.89 11.82
CA TRP A 152 14.55 -23.83 11.29
C TRP A 152 13.89 -24.87 10.39
N LEU A 153 12.77 -25.46 10.82
CA LEU A 153 11.99 -26.42 10.02
C LEU A 153 11.47 -25.79 8.73
N ALA A 154 10.98 -24.54 8.78
CA ALA A 154 10.47 -23.81 7.62
C ALA A 154 11.56 -23.43 6.60
N THR A 155 12.86 -23.49 6.98
CA THR A 155 13.95 -23.10 6.08
C THR A 155 13.99 -23.97 4.81
N GLY A 156 13.67 -25.26 4.90
CA GLY A 156 13.56 -26.15 3.74
C GLY A 156 12.55 -25.62 2.72
N SER A 157 11.31 -25.46 3.14
CA SER A 157 10.22 -25.00 2.26
C SER A 157 10.46 -23.59 1.69
N ILE A 158 11.11 -22.69 2.45
CA ILE A 158 11.51 -21.37 1.95
C ILE A 158 12.54 -21.51 0.84
N ASN A 159 13.56 -22.36 1.02
CA ASN A 159 14.59 -22.59 0.02
C ASN A 159 14.01 -23.27 -1.24
N ASP A 160 13.10 -24.24 -1.07
CA ASP A 160 12.41 -24.90 -2.18
C ASP A 160 11.62 -23.89 -3.02
N TYR A 161 10.87 -22.98 -2.36
CA TYR A 161 10.18 -21.89 -3.06
C TYR A 161 11.16 -21.00 -3.82
N HIS A 162 12.31 -20.62 -3.22
CA HIS A 162 13.31 -19.79 -3.88
C HIS A 162 13.91 -20.48 -5.11
N GLN A 163 14.21 -21.79 -5.01
CA GLN A 163 14.72 -22.58 -6.13
C GLN A 163 13.66 -22.69 -7.24
N GLU A 164 12.43 -23.01 -6.89
CA GLU A 164 11.32 -23.09 -7.83
C GLU A 164 11.11 -21.77 -8.57
N MET A 165 11.03 -20.62 -7.87
CA MET A 165 10.84 -19.33 -8.51
C MET A 165 12.04 -18.94 -9.38
N THR A 166 13.27 -19.25 -8.96
CA THR A 166 14.47 -18.99 -9.76
C THR A 166 14.48 -19.85 -11.03
N ALA A 167 14.03 -21.09 -10.96
CA ALA A 167 13.88 -21.97 -12.12
C ALA A 167 12.81 -21.40 -13.08
N ARG A 168 11.63 -21.03 -12.57
CA ARG A 168 10.53 -20.43 -13.36
C ARG A 168 10.96 -19.15 -14.11
N PHE A 169 11.86 -18.35 -13.54
CA PHE A 169 12.43 -17.20 -14.25
C PHE A 169 13.28 -17.57 -15.47
N ARG A 170 13.80 -18.79 -15.54
CA ARG A 170 14.65 -19.31 -16.64
C ARG A 170 13.89 -20.21 -17.62
N GLU A 171 12.77 -20.79 -17.18
CA GLU A 171 11.93 -21.63 -18.03
C GLU A 171 11.24 -20.82 -19.13
N PRO A 172 10.78 -21.44 -20.22
CA PRO A 172 9.95 -20.76 -21.20
C PRO A 172 8.72 -20.15 -20.53
N ALA A 173 8.53 -18.84 -20.71
CA ALA A 173 7.40 -18.15 -20.12
C ALA A 173 6.09 -18.60 -20.76
N PRO A 174 4.97 -18.63 -20.02
CA PRO A 174 3.65 -18.81 -20.61
C PRO A 174 3.42 -17.79 -21.71
N GLN A 175 2.79 -18.21 -22.82
CA GLN A 175 2.48 -17.28 -23.91
C GLN A 175 1.32 -16.37 -23.49
N PRO A 176 1.48 -15.04 -23.46
CA PRO A 176 0.39 -14.15 -23.12
C PRO A 176 -0.70 -14.20 -24.19
N ARG A 177 -1.96 -14.11 -23.77
CA ARG A 177 -3.14 -14.09 -24.67
C ARG A 177 -3.84 -12.75 -24.66
N GLN A 178 -3.71 -11.98 -23.59
CA GLN A 178 -4.35 -10.70 -23.40
C GLN A 178 -3.47 -9.78 -22.54
N GLN A 179 -3.58 -8.49 -22.80
CA GLN A 179 -2.93 -7.45 -21.99
C GLN A 179 -3.96 -6.48 -21.44
N PHE A 180 -3.63 -5.90 -20.28
CA PHE A 180 -4.36 -4.79 -19.67
C PHE A 180 -3.39 -3.63 -19.53
N ALA A 181 -3.71 -2.49 -20.13
CA ALA A 181 -2.84 -1.32 -20.16
C ALA A 181 -3.53 -0.09 -19.57
N PRO A 182 -2.78 0.85 -18.96
CA PRO A 182 -3.36 2.11 -18.55
C PRO A 182 -3.83 2.90 -19.79
N PRO A 183 -4.79 3.83 -19.63
CA PRO A 183 -5.20 4.70 -20.71
C PRO A 183 -4.00 5.40 -21.32
N VAL A 184 -4.01 5.59 -22.64
CA VAL A 184 -2.98 6.38 -23.30
C VAL A 184 -3.17 7.84 -22.89
N GLY A 185 -2.29 8.33 -22.01
CA GLY A 185 -2.32 9.72 -21.54
C GLY A 185 -1.52 10.64 -22.46
N ALA A 186 -2.06 11.82 -22.71
CA ALA A 186 -1.39 12.87 -23.50
C ALA A 186 -0.30 13.63 -22.71
N SER A 187 0.01 13.22 -21.48
CA SER A 187 0.94 13.95 -20.62
C SER A 187 2.38 13.60 -20.94
N ALA A 188 3.18 14.61 -21.27
CA ALA A 188 4.63 14.46 -21.28
C ALA A 188 5.12 13.97 -19.92
N PRO A 189 6.13 13.10 -19.87
CA PRO A 189 6.68 12.62 -18.60
C PRO A 189 7.14 13.82 -17.77
N VAL A 190 6.62 13.91 -16.54
CA VAL A 190 7.14 14.87 -15.56
C VAL A 190 8.56 14.42 -15.26
N ALA A 191 9.55 15.28 -15.52
CA ALA A 191 10.90 14.99 -15.09
C ALA A 191 10.89 14.96 -13.54
N PRO A 192 11.22 13.84 -12.89
CA PRO A 192 11.15 13.72 -11.42
C PRO A 192 12.09 14.66 -10.66
N ASN A 193 13.14 15.16 -11.32
CA ASN A 193 13.97 16.27 -10.79
C ASN A 193 13.20 17.60 -10.72
N ALA A 194 12.04 17.73 -11.38
CA ALA A 194 11.12 18.87 -11.20
C ALA A 194 10.23 18.71 -9.97
N VAL A 195 10.22 17.57 -9.30
CA VAL A 195 9.49 17.39 -8.04
C VAL A 195 10.22 18.11 -6.91
N ALA A 196 9.57 19.13 -6.36
CA ALA A 196 10.13 19.92 -5.25
C ALA A 196 10.40 19.03 -4.02
N ARG A 197 11.54 19.27 -3.37
CA ARG A 197 11.87 18.66 -2.08
C ARG A 197 11.47 19.60 -0.95
N ASN A 198 10.81 19.05 0.04
CA ASN A 198 10.42 19.79 1.24
C ASN A 198 11.61 19.96 2.23
N PRO A 199 11.46 20.67 3.37
CA PRO A 199 12.50 20.80 4.38
C PRO A 199 13.07 19.48 4.93
N LEU A 200 12.33 18.38 4.85
CA LEU A 200 12.80 17.04 5.20
C LEU A 200 13.46 16.31 4.00
N HIS A 201 13.75 17.04 2.92
CA HIS A 201 14.35 16.52 1.68
C HIS A 201 13.55 15.39 1.00
N ILE A 202 12.24 15.30 1.26
CA ILE A 202 11.36 14.32 0.64
C ILE A 202 10.87 14.87 -0.70
N PRO A 203 10.91 14.10 -1.79
CA PRO A 203 10.24 14.47 -3.03
C PRO A 203 8.71 14.37 -2.81
N LEU A 204 8.02 15.51 -2.94
CA LEU A 204 6.56 15.61 -2.80
C LEU A 204 5.97 16.12 -4.11
N PRO A 205 5.58 15.25 -5.03
CA PRO A 205 4.85 15.66 -6.22
C PRO A 205 3.50 16.26 -5.82
N ASP A 206 3.10 17.32 -6.50
CA ASP A 206 1.72 17.79 -6.43
C ASP A 206 0.77 16.77 -7.10
N ASN A 207 -0.53 17.01 -7.02
CA ASN A 207 -1.52 16.05 -7.54
C ASN A 207 -1.38 15.81 -9.05
N GLN A 208 -1.08 16.83 -9.83
CA GLN A 208 -0.91 16.72 -11.28
C GLN A 208 0.38 15.96 -11.61
N GLN A 209 1.46 16.28 -10.94
CA GLN A 209 2.74 15.59 -11.06
C GLN A 209 2.61 14.12 -10.65
N LEU A 210 1.94 13.84 -9.53
CA LEU A 210 1.73 12.47 -9.06
C LEU A 210 0.89 11.67 -10.06
N GLN A 211 -0.19 12.25 -10.57
CA GLN A 211 -1.03 11.60 -11.58
C GLN A 211 -0.23 11.29 -12.86
N ALA A 212 0.58 12.24 -13.32
CA ALA A 212 1.43 12.06 -14.50
C ALA A 212 2.50 10.97 -14.28
N LEU A 213 3.14 10.95 -13.09
CA LEU A 213 4.08 9.89 -12.73
C LEU A 213 3.40 8.52 -12.64
N MET A 214 2.24 8.42 -11.97
CA MET A 214 1.48 7.18 -11.88
C MET A 214 1.08 6.66 -13.27
N GLN A 215 0.67 7.55 -14.17
CA GLN A 215 0.32 7.20 -15.55
C GLN A 215 1.54 6.73 -16.35
N HIS A 216 2.67 7.41 -16.22
CA HIS A 216 3.88 7.14 -16.99
C HIS A 216 4.50 5.78 -16.63
N TYR A 217 4.68 5.51 -15.33
CA TYR A 217 5.30 4.28 -14.85
C TYR A 217 4.32 3.11 -14.68
N ALA A 218 3.05 3.29 -15.00
CA ALA A 218 2.04 2.24 -14.90
C ALA A 218 2.40 1.05 -15.79
N PRO A 219 2.48 -0.19 -15.27
CA PRO A 219 2.84 -1.35 -16.06
C PRO A 219 1.67 -1.84 -16.91
N VAL A 220 1.95 -2.58 -17.96
CA VAL A 220 0.98 -3.44 -18.63
C VAL A 220 0.92 -4.77 -17.88
N LEU A 221 -0.27 -5.26 -17.59
CA LEU A 221 -0.45 -6.60 -17.05
C LEU A 221 -0.72 -7.57 -18.21
N ALA A 222 0.09 -8.61 -18.34
CA ALA A 222 -0.06 -9.64 -19.35
C ALA A 222 -0.53 -10.95 -18.72
N VAL A 223 -1.58 -11.57 -19.26
CA VAL A 223 -2.15 -12.82 -18.77
C VAL A 223 -2.12 -13.88 -19.86
N ALA A 224 -1.73 -15.09 -19.49
CA ALA A 224 -1.64 -16.23 -20.41
C ALA A 224 -2.94 -17.03 -20.48
N ASP A 225 -3.88 -16.79 -19.58
CA ASP A 225 -5.19 -17.44 -19.54
C ASP A 225 -6.27 -16.41 -19.25
N THR A 226 -7.41 -16.50 -19.95
CA THR A 226 -8.53 -15.56 -19.85
C THR A 226 -9.70 -16.09 -19.01
N GLN A 227 -9.47 -17.08 -18.17
CA GLN A 227 -10.43 -17.46 -17.16
C GLN A 227 -10.69 -16.28 -16.20
N ALA A 228 -11.94 -16.11 -15.77
CA ALA A 228 -12.37 -14.93 -15.00
C ALA A 228 -11.49 -14.64 -13.76
N TRP A 229 -10.96 -15.67 -13.11
CA TRP A 229 -10.08 -15.52 -11.95
C TRP A 229 -8.66 -15.04 -12.29
N ASN A 230 -8.25 -15.08 -13.56
CA ASN A 230 -6.96 -14.57 -14.04
C ASN A 230 -7.06 -13.14 -14.59
N LEU A 231 -8.27 -12.56 -14.62
CA LEU A 231 -8.49 -11.20 -15.11
C LEU A 231 -8.53 -10.21 -13.94
N PRO A 232 -7.85 -9.06 -14.05
CA PRO A 232 -7.92 -8.00 -13.05
C PRO A 232 -9.29 -7.31 -13.11
N GLY A 233 -9.75 -6.77 -11.98
CA GLY A 233 -11.01 -6.07 -11.95
C GLY A 233 -11.14 -5.03 -10.84
N ARG A 234 -12.27 -4.31 -10.85
CA ARG A 234 -12.68 -3.41 -9.78
C ARG A 234 -13.13 -4.21 -8.57
N VAL A 235 -12.70 -3.78 -7.39
CA VAL A 235 -13.22 -4.30 -6.12
C VAL A 235 -14.54 -3.61 -5.81
N GLU A 236 -15.58 -4.39 -5.60
CA GLU A 236 -16.91 -3.94 -5.18
C GLU A 236 -17.34 -4.74 -3.93
N LEU A 237 -18.30 -4.24 -3.19
CA LEU A 237 -18.94 -4.96 -2.09
C LEU A 237 -20.38 -5.31 -2.50
N ASP A 238 -20.77 -6.58 -2.30
CA ASP A 238 -22.14 -7.03 -2.53
C ASP A 238 -23.07 -6.71 -1.35
N ASP A 239 -24.34 -7.11 -1.45
CA ASP A 239 -25.36 -6.91 -0.40
C ASP A 239 -25.01 -7.60 0.94
N ALA A 240 -24.13 -8.60 0.91
CA ALA A 240 -23.63 -9.27 2.11
C ALA A 240 -22.31 -8.64 2.62
N HIS A 241 -21.90 -7.49 2.07
CA HIS A 241 -20.63 -6.81 2.33
C HIS A 241 -19.40 -7.68 1.99
N ALA A 242 -19.58 -8.68 1.13
CA ALA A 242 -18.47 -9.51 0.65
C ALA A 242 -17.83 -8.89 -0.59
N PRO A 243 -16.49 -8.91 -0.73
CA PRO A 243 -15.82 -8.37 -1.89
C PRO A 243 -16.03 -9.23 -3.13
N VAL A 244 -16.34 -8.57 -4.23
CA VAL A 244 -16.49 -9.12 -5.57
C VAL A 244 -15.53 -8.39 -6.50
N ILE A 245 -14.95 -9.09 -7.47
CA ILE A 245 -14.09 -8.52 -8.50
C ILE A 245 -14.86 -8.42 -9.81
N ASN A 246 -15.17 -7.19 -10.19
CA ASN A 246 -15.83 -6.86 -11.46
C ASN A 246 -14.77 -6.76 -12.58
N THR A 247 -14.59 -7.84 -13.34
CA THR A 247 -13.60 -7.93 -14.42
C THR A 247 -14.02 -7.18 -15.69
N ALA A 248 -15.28 -6.72 -15.79
CA ALA A 248 -15.72 -5.86 -16.89
C ALA A 248 -15.16 -4.44 -16.78
N GLU A 249 -14.76 -4.05 -15.57
CA GLU A 249 -14.14 -2.75 -15.30
C GLU A 249 -12.77 -2.93 -14.63
N PRO A 250 -11.70 -3.23 -15.40
CA PRO A 250 -10.36 -3.41 -14.83
C PRO A 250 -9.86 -2.13 -14.16
N VAL A 251 -9.40 -2.25 -12.91
CA VAL A 251 -8.86 -1.16 -12.10
C VAL A 251 -7.52 -1.56 -11.51
N THR A 252 -6.56 -0.65 -11.55
CA THR A 252 -5.30 -0.74 -10.81
C THR A 252 -5.32 0.31 -9.71
N TYR A 253 -5.16 -0.13 -8.47
CA TYR A 253 -5.15 0.75 -7.29
C TYR A 253 -3.74 1.25 -7.03
N THR A 254 -3.60 2.57 -6.82
CA THR A 254 -2.28 3.22 -6.75
C THR A 254 -2.12 4.02 -5.47
N TRP A 255 -0.90 4.07 -4.97
CA TRP A 255 -0.49 4.99 -3.90
C TRP A 255 0.98 5.31 -3.99
N GLN A 256 1.38 6.45 -3.44
CA GLN A 256 2.79 6.81 -3.29
C GLN A 256 3.31 6.37 -1.92
N SER A 257 4.59 6.01 -1.87
CA SER A 257 5.36 5.77 -0.64
C SER A 257 6.79 6.27 -0.82
N TRP A 258 7.60 6.12 0.20
CA TRP A 258 9.01 6.54 0.15
C TRP A 258 9.90 5.51 0.83
N THR A 259 11.15 5.46 0.42
CA THR A 259 12.21 4.72 1.09
C THR A 259 13.42 5.60 1.28
N HIS A 260 14.20 5.36 2.33
CA HIS A 260 15.52 5.94 2.53
C HIS A 260 16.57 5.02 1.93
N PHE A 261 17.49 5.57 1.14
CA PHE A 261 18.57 4.80 0.56
C PHE A 261 19.78 5.72 0.29
N ARG A 262 20.96 5.32 0.78
CA ARG A 262 22.23 6.04 0.61
C ARG A 262 22.13 7.53 0.93
N GLY A 263 21.50 7.85 2.09
CA GLY A 263 21.32 9.22 2.57
C GLY A 263 20.25 10.04 1.83
N GLN A 264 19.45 9.44 0.98
CA GLN A 264 18.41 10.11 0.20
C GLN A 264 17.02 9.51 0.43
N HIS A 265 16.00 10.35 0.37
CA HIS A 265 14.61 9.92 0.33
C HIS A 265 14.18 9.76 -1.13
N LEU A 266 13.75 8.57 -1.49
CA LEU A 266 13.35 8.18 -2.85
C LEU A 266 11.85 7.96 -2.90
N LEU A 267 11.22 8.44 -3.98
CA LEU A 267 9.80 8.23 -4.25
C LEU A 267 9.55 6.81 -4.74
N GLN A 268 8.47 6.23 -4.25
CA GLN A 268 7.97 4.93 -4.69
C GLN A 268 6.54 5.05 -5.20
N LEU A 269 6.27 4.46 -6.35
CA LEU A 269 4.96 4.38 -6.98
C LEU A 269 4.47 2.93 -6.87
N ASN A 270 3.31 2.72 -6.27
CA ASN A 270 2.76 1.39 -6.05
C ASN A 270 1.52 1.18 -6.90
N TYR A 271 1.40 -0.04 -7.47
CA TYR A 271 0.31 -0.46 -8.36
C TYR A 271 -0.21 -1.81 -7.88
N GLN A 272 -1.48 -1.89 -7.53
CA GLN A 272 -2.11 -3.11 -7.03
C GLN A 272 -3.22 -3.57 -7.95
N PHE A 273 -3.11 -4.80 -8.41
CA PHE A 273 -4.12 -5.53 -9.17
C PHE A 273 -4.84 -6.51 -8.25
N TRP A 274 -6.14 -6.68 -8.45
CA TRP A 274 -6.96 -7.63 -7.72
C TRP A 274 -7.58 -8.65 -8.66
N PHE A 275 -7.62 -9.92 -8.21
CA PHE A 275 -8.21 -11.07 -8.88
C PHE A 275 -9.25 -11.71 -7.97
N SER A 276 -10.28 -12.35 -8.56
CA SER A 276 -11.42 -12.87 -7.79
C SER A 276 -11.06 -14.04 -6.89
N GLN A 277 -10.09 -14.86 -7.27
CA GLN A 277 -9.64 -16.01 -6.47
C GLN A 277 -8.30 -16.55 -6.97
N ARG A 278 -7.65 -17.32 -6.12
CA ARG A 278 -6.64 -18.32 -6.49
C ARG A 278 -7.34 -19.67 -6.50
N PRO A 279 -7.57 -20.29 -7.68
CA PRO A 279 -8.28 -21.55 -7.77
C PRO A 279 -7.51 -22.69 -7.11
N LYS A 280 -8.23 -23.72 -6.69
CA LYS A 280 -7.65 -24.89 -6.03
C LYS A 280 -6.91 -25.76 -7.02
N ASN A 281 -5.67 -26.10 -6.72
CA ASN A 281 -4.87 -27.09 -7.45
C ASN A 281 -4.78 -28.38 -6.60
N GLY A 282 -5.80 -29.23 -6.72
CA GLY A 282 -5.92 -30.42 -5.91
C GLY A 282 -6.60 -30.22 -4.54
N TRP A 283 -6.86 -31.29 -3.82
CA TRP A 283 -7.65 -31.28 -2.59
C TRP A 283 -6.86 -30.79 -1.35
N LEU A 284 -5.53 -30.89 -1.38
CA LEU A 284 -4.64 -30.46 -0.30
C LEU A 284 -4.11 -29.03 -0.46
N ASP A 285 -4.51 -28.30 -1.52
CA ASP A 285 -4.00 -26.94 -1.75
C ASP A 285 -4.46 -25.98 -0.66
N SER A 286 -3.55 -25.65 0.25
CA SER A 286 -3.76 -24.70 1.34
C SER A 286 -3.60 -23.23 0.94
N TYR A 287 -3.10 -22.98 -0.28
CA TYR A 287 -2.84 -21.63 -0.82
C TYR A 287 -4.02 -21.08 -1.61
N ALA A 288 -4.96 -21.93 -2.02
CA ALA A 288 -6.17 -21.54 -2.72
C ALA A 288 -7.11 -20.71 -1.83
N GLY A 289 -7.87 -19.81 -2.44
CA GLY A 289 -8.86 -19.03 -1.70
C GLY A 289 -9.44 -17.87 -2.49
N THR A 290 -10.44 -17.24 -1.92
CA THR A 290 -11.09 -16.03 -2.43
C THR A 290 -10.11 -14.86 -2.40
N LEU A 291 -10.11 -14.07 -3.45
CA LEU A 291 -9.23 -12.96 -3.73
C LEU A 291 -7.76 -13.37 -3.86
N ASP A 292 -7.10 -12.77 -4.78
CA ASP A 292 -5.66 -12.75 -4.95
C ASP A 292 -5.25 -11.41 -5.55
N GLY A 293 -3.96 -11.19 -5.74
CA GLY A 293 -3.50 -9.95 -6.37
C GLY A 293 -2.00 -9.88 -6.51
N LEU A 294 -1.58 -8.79 -7.14
CA LEU A 294 -0.17 -8.41 -7.28
C LEU A 294 -0.02 -6.95 -6.87
N ILE A 295 0.97 -6.65 -6.06
CA ILE A 295 1.48 -5.30 -5.82
C ILE A 295 2.83 -5.20 -6.54
N TRP A 296 2.93 -4.24 -7.45
CA TRP A 296 4.14 -3.85 -8.16
C TRP A 296 4.57 -2.48 -7.68
N ARG A 297 5.84 -2.33 -7.29
CA ARG A 297 6.39 -1.06 -6.80
C ARG A 297 7.57 -0.63 -7.64
N VAL A 298 7.57 0.65 -8.02
CA VAL A 298 8.62 1.32 -8.77
C VAL A 298 9.34 2.27 -7.83
N THR A 299 10.63 2.06 -7.57
CA THR A 299 11.46 2.97 -6.76
C THR A 299 12.28 3.87 -7.68
N LEU A 300 12.06 5.18 -7.57
CA LEU A 300 12.65 6.19 -8.45
C LEU A 300 13.85 6.89 -7.82
N LYS A 301 14.92 7.04 -8.60
CA LYS A 301 16.01 7.96 -8.28
C LYS A 301 15.57 9.43 -8.49
N PRO A 302 16.32 10.40 -7.94
CA PRO A 302 15.98 11.82 -8.09
C PRO A 302 15.89 12.31 -9.54
N ASP A 303 16.63 11.69 -10.45
CA ASP A 303 16.63 11.99 -11.89
C ASP A 303 15.50 11.28 -12.68
N GLY A 304 14.69 10.46 -12.00
CA GLY A 304 13.59 9.70 -12.56
C GLY A 304 13.96 8.35 -13.13
N GLN A 305 15.21 8.01 -13.15
CA GLN A 305 15.58 6.64 -13.45
C GLN A 305 15.01 5.71 -12.39
N VAL A 306 14.64 4.53 -12.79
CA VAL A 306 14.25 3.49 -11.86
C VAL A 306 15.48 2.89 -11.19
N LEU A 307 15.47 2.82 -9.88
CA LEU A 307 16.52 2.17 -9.11
C LEU A 307 16.34 0.65 -9.14
N PHE A 308 15.16 0.20 -8.75
CA PHE A 308 14.71 -1.20 -8.84
C PHE A 308 13.18 -1.25 -8.81
N TYR A 309 12.65 -2.40 -9.18
CA TYR A 309 11.27 -2.76 -8.89
C TYR A 309 11.24 -3.87 -7.86
N ASP A 310 10.15 -3.96 -7.15
CA ASP A 310 9.83 -5.11 -6.34
C ASP A 310 8.33 -5.43 -6.37
N SER A 311 7.99 -6.66 -6.03
CA SER A 311 6.61 -7.12 -6.01
C SER A 311 6.33 -8.02 -4.83
N ILE A 312 5.09 -7.97 -4.36
CA ILE A 312 4.50 -8.90 -3.40
C ILE A 312 3.08 -9.24 -3.85
N HIS A 313 2.52 -10.32 -3.30
CA HIS A 313 1.07 -10.46 -3.27
C HIS A 313 0.48 -9.65 -2.10
N PRO A 314 -0.80 -9.24 -2.15
CA PRO A 314 -1.41 -8.45 -1.07
C PRO A 314 -1.46 -9.13 0.30
N CYS A 315 -1.13 -10.41 0.40
CA CYS A 315 -0.89 -11.09 1.68
C CYS A 315 0.45 -10.74 2.33
N GLY A 316 1.36 -10.06 1.62
CA GLY A 316 2.75 -9.83 2.01
C GLY A 316 3.70 -10.95 1.55
N CYS A 317 3.20 -12.02 0.96
CA CYS A 317 3.99 -13.16 0.51
C CYS A 317 4.71 -12.88 -0.81
N TYR A 318 5.68 -13.73 -1.14
CA TYR A 318 6.33 -13.81 -2.45
C TYR A 318 7.11 -12.54 -2.84
N HIS A 319 7.82 -11.94 -1.89
CA HIS A 319 8.63 -10.75 -2.16
C HIS A 319 9.72 -11.06 -3.19
N LYS A 320 9.69 -10.35 -4.32
CA LYS A 320 10.63 -10.48 -5.44
C LYS A 320 11.22 -9.13 -5.77
N ILE A 321 12.49 -9.11 -6.15
CA ILE A 321 13.24 -7.90 -6.54
C ILE A 321 13.67 -8.02 -7.99
N TYR A 322 13.52 -6.92 -8.72
CA TYR A 322 13.88 -6.77 -10.13
C TYR A 322 14.84 -5.59 -10.27
N PRO A 323 16.16 -5.82 -10.29
CA PRO A 323 17.16 -4.76 -10.32
C PRO A 323 17.19 -4.06 -11.68
N VAL A 324 17.34 -2.74 -11.66
CA VAL A 324 17.52 -1.89 -12.86
C VAL A 324 18.89 -1.24 -12.83
N ASP A 325 19.19 -0.50 -11.77
CA ASP A 325 20.48 0.20 -11.63
C ASP A 325 21.66 -0.81 -11.53
N PRO A 326 22.67 -0.66 -12.39
CA PRO A 326 23.83 -1.59 -12.39
C PRO A 326 24.69 -1.51 -11.13
N THR A 327 24.57 -0.47 -10.35
CA THR A 327 25.37 -0.30 -9.12
C THR A 327 24.78 -1.03 -7.91
N LEU A 328 23.57 -1.59 -8.03
CA LEU A 328 22.94 -2.34 -6.96
C LEU A 328 23.57 -3.73 -6.81
N THR A 329 24.05 -4.01 -5.62
CA THR A 329 24.48 -5.34 -5.18
C THR A 329 23.61 -5.78 -4.02
N LEU A 330 23.09 -7.01 -4.06
CA LEU A 330 22.28 -7.52 -2.96
C LEU A 330 23.13 -7.68 -1.70
N ALA A 331 22.64 -7.09 -0.61
CA ALA A 331 23.25 -7.25 0.71
C ALA A 331 23.15 -8.69 1.23
N GLN A 332 24.01 -9.03 2.18
CA GLN A 332 23.89 -10.27 2.92
C GLN A 332 22.75 -10.19 3.94
N ILE A 333 21.54 -10.55 3.51
CA ILE A 333 20.34 -10.49 4.33
C ILE A 333 20.32 -11.66 5.32
N LYS A 334 20.19 -11.34 6.62
CA LYS A 334 19.91 -12.34 7.65
C LYS A 334 18.45 -12.77 7.60
N GLY A 335 18.19 -14.07 7.57
CA GLY A 335 16.83 -14.61 7.56
C GLY A 335 16.33 -14.94 6.16
N ASP A 336 15.04 -14.69 5.94
CA ASP A 336 14.35 -14.93 4.69
C ASP A 336 14.70 -13.85 3.67
N LYS A 337 15.21 -14.23 2.52
CA LYS A 337 15.62 -13.31 1.44
C LYS A 337 14.45 -13.14 0.47
N PRO A 338 14.27 -11.97 -0.14
CA PRO A 338 13.40 -11.88 -1.31
C PRO A 338 14.01 -12.66 -2.49
N VAL A 339 13.16 -13.12 -3.40
CA VAL A 339 13.62 -13.79 -4.62
C VAL A 339 14.17 -12.73 -5.59
N LEU A 340 15.40 -12.92 -6.04
CA LEU A 340 15.99 -12.03 -7.04
C LEU A 340 15.65 -12.50 -8.46
N TYR A 341 15.10 -11.61 -9.25
CA TYR A 341 15.01 -11.81 -10.69
C TYR A 341 16.40 -11.75 -11.31
N SER A 342 16.81 -12.81 -12.00
CA SER A 342 18.20 -13.01 -12.42
C SER A 342 18.65 -12.10 -13.56
N GLU A 343 17.71 -11.51 -14.29
CA GLU A 343 17.98 -10.60 -15.40
C GLU A 343 17.79 -9.14 -14.96
N ARG A 344 18.53 -8.23 -15.58
CA ARG A 344 18.27 -6.81 -15.38
C ARG A 344 17.05 -6.40 -16.16
N VAL A 345 16.15 -5.72 -15.47
CA VAL A 345 14.93 -5.20 -16.09
C VAL A 345 15.19 -3.82 -16.69
N ALA A 346 14.55 -3.52 -17.81
CA ALA A 346 14.65 -2.22 -18.44
C ALA A 346 14.06 -1.10 -17.57
N ASP A 347 14.54 0.13 -17.77
CA ASP A 347 13.99 1.31 -17.10
C ASP A 347 12.62 1.67 -17.72
N ALA A 348 11.57 1.70 -16.90
CA ALA A 348 10.22 2.09 -17.33
C ALA A 348 10.11 3.56 -17.71
N ARG A 349 11.11 4.38 -17.41
CA ARG A 349 11.20 5.76 -17.90
C ARG A 349 11.27 5.80 -19.42
N ASP A 350 11.96 4.84 -20.04
CA ASP A 350 12.26 4.83 -21.46
C ASP A 350 11.26 3.98 -22.25
N GLN A 351 10.65 2.99 -21.61
CA GLN A 351 9.67 2.10 -22.24
C GLN A 351 8.73 1.47 -21.21
N ARG A 352 7.46 1.33 -21.56
CA ARG A 352 6.49 0.65 -20.71
C ARG A 352 6.83 -0.85 -20.59
N LEU A 353 6.66 -1.39 -19.39
CA LEU A 353 6.93 -2.79 -19.10
C LEU A 353 5.63 -3.60 -19.04
N ALA A 354 5.71 -4.84 -19.49
CA ALA A 354 4.66 -5.84 -19.33
C ALA A 354 5.03 -6.84 -18.21
N LEU A 355 4.10 -7.01 -17.28
CA LEU A 355 4.18 -7.95 -16.17
C LEU A 355 3.43 -9.21 -16.56
N LEU A 356 4.14 -10.29 -16.85
CA LEU A 356 3.52 -11.57 -17.21
C LEU A 356 3.28 -12.41 -15.97
N LEU A 357 2.01 -12.73 -15.74
CA LEU A 357 1.58 -13.57 -14.63
C LEU A 357 1.38 -15.01 -15.07
N GLU A 358 1.75 -15.93 -14.17
CA GLU A 358 1.40 -17.33 -14.29
C GLU A 358 -0.10 -17.52 -14.02
N PRO A 359 -0.81 -18.30 -14.85
CA PRO A 359 -2.22 -18.62 -14.60
C PRO A 359 -2.46 -19.25 -13.23
N ASN A 360 -3.57 -18.92 -12.61
CA ASN A 360 -4.07 -19.46 -11.34
C ASN A 360 -3.28 -19.03 -10.10
N THR A 361 -1.96 -18.97 -10.16
CA THR A 361 -1.10 -18.60 -9.01
C THR A 361 -0.86 -17.10 -8.93
N HIS A 362 -1.04 -16.38 -10.05
CA HIS A 362 -0.73 -14.96 -10.25
C HIS A 362 0.73 -14.60 -9.92
N TYR A 363 1.64 -15.59 -9.93
CA TYR A 363 3.05 -15.30 -9.77
C TYR A 363 3.57 -14.47 -10.93
N LEU A 364 4.23 -13.36 -10.62
CA LEU A 364 4.97 -12.61 -11.62
C LEU A 364 6.19 -13.42 -12.05
N VAL A 365 6.17 -13.93 -13.29
CA VAL A 365 7.22 -14.83 -13.83
C VAL A 365 8.10 -14.17 -14.87
N ARG A 366 7.66 -13.06 -15.49
CA ARG A 366 8.48 -12.28 -16.41
C ARG A 366 8.14 -10.80 -16.34
N VAL A 367 9.16 -9.99 -16.55
CA VAL A 367 9.04 -8.57 -16.84
C VAL A 367 9.64 -8.35 -18.23
N THR A 368 8.82 -7.97 -19.20
CA THR A 368 9.19 -7.88 -20.62
C THR A 368 8.81 -6.53 -21.21
N ARG A 369 9.11 -6.35 -22.49
CA ARG A 369 8.51 -5.28 -23.30
C ARG A 369 7.05 -5.59 -23.59
N VAL A 370 6.26 -4.54 -23.79
CA VAL A 370 4.87 -4.67 -24.26
C VAL A 370 4.86 -5.31 -25.64
N ASP A 371 3.92 -6.20 -25.88
CA ASP A 371 3.69 -6.82 -27.20
C ASP A 371 2.49 -6.15 -27.87
N ASP A 372 2.75 -5.34 -28.87
CA ASP A 372 1.72 -4.59 -29.61
C ASP A 372 0.80 -5.49 -30.46
N GLY A 373 1.16 -6.76 -30.65
CA GLY A 373 0.36 -7.74 -31.39
C GLY A 373 -0.75 -8.41 -30.56
N LEU A 374 -0.80 -8.19 -29.24
CA LEU A 374 -1.77 -8.84 -28.37
C LEU A 374 -3.04 -7.98 -28.16
N PRO A 375 -4.22 -8.63 -28.01
CA PRO A 375 -5.43 -7.94 -27.58
C PRO A 375 -5.19 -7.18 -26.28
N THR A 376 -5.51 -5.89 -26.26
CA THR A 376 -5.26 -5.01 -25.12
C THR A 376 -6.56 -4.36 -24.66
N SER A 377 -6.91 -4.56 -23.39
CA SER A 377 -8.03 -3.89 -22.72
C SER A 377 -7.51 -2.75 -21.85
N PRO A 378 -8.19 -1.61 -21.77
CA PRO A 378 -7.80 -0.54 -20.86
C PRO A 378 -8.12 -0.92 -19.41
N TYR A 379 -7.28 -0.47 -18.47
CA TYR A 379 -7.63 -0.39 -17.06
C TYR A 379 -7.59 1.07 -16.58
N SER A 380 -8.37 1.40 -15.56
CA SER A 380 -8.31 2.72 -14.92
C SER A 380 -7.38 2.71 -13.72
N LEU A 381 -6.80 3.88 -13.39
CA LEU A 381 -6.06 4.09 -12.14
C LEU A 381 -7.00 4.66 -11.09
N ALA A 382 -7.03 4.06 -9.91
CA ALA A 382 -7.78 4.53 -8.75
C ALA A 382 -6.85 4.68 -7.53
N ASP A 383 -7.16 5.60 -6.63
CA ASP A 383 -6.46 5.70 -5.35
C ASP A 383 -6.79 4.47 -4.49
N ALA A 384 -5.76 3.81 -3.93
CA ALA A 384 -5.93 2.63 -3.08
C ALA A 384 -6.77 2.91 -1.82
N ASP A 385 -6.84 4.15 -1.37
CA ASP A 385 -7.70 4.54 -0.25
C ASP A 385 -9.20 4.38 -0.54
N THR A 386 -9.61 4.29 -1.82
CA THR A 386 -11.00 3.96 -2.17
C THR A 386 -11.42 2.60 -1.63
N LEU A 387 -10.51 1.66 -1.44
CA LEU A 387 -10.77 0.35 -0.83
C LEU A 387 -11.14 0.43 0.66
N ARG A 388 -10.87 1.56 1.30
CA ARG A 388 -11.19 1.85 2.71
C ARG A 388 -12.58 2.46 2.90
N ALA A 389 -13.18 2.92 1.80
CA ALA A 389 -14.49 3.58 1.79
C ALA A 389 -15.22 3.23 0.47
N LEU A 390 -15.63 1.97 0.34
CA LEU A 390 -16.36 1.45 -0.82
C LEU A 390 -17.86 1.68 -0.67
N PRO A 391 -18.54 2.12 -1.74
CA PRO A 391 -20.00 2.22 -1.72
C PRO A 391 -20.63 0.83 -1.63
N LEU A 392 -21.70 0.72 -0.87
CA LEU A 392 -22.55 -0.45 -0.77
C LEU A 392 -23.83 -0.26 -1.61
N PRO A 393 -24.50 -1.35 -2.01
CA PRO A 393 -25.73 -1.25 -2.81
C PRO A 393 -26.87 -0.47 -2.12
N ASP A 394 -26.92 -0.47 -0.80
CA ASP A 394 -27.89 0.30 0.01
C ASP A 394 -27.57 1.80 0.14
N GLY A 395 -26.45 2.25 -0.46
CA GLY A 395 -25.98 3.63 -0.42
C GLY A 395 -25.10 3.96 0.78
N SER A 396 -24.91 3.04 1.73
CA SER A 396 -23.95 3.20 2.81
C SER A 396 -22.51 2.97 2.32
N VAL A 397 -21.53 3.16 3.21
CA VAL A 397 -20.10 3.03 2.88
C VAL A 397 -19.44 1.99 3.77
N GLY A 398 -18.81 0.99 3.16
CA GLY A 398 -18.08 -0.07 3.82
C GLY A 398 -16.56 0.02 3.58
N SER A 399 -15.81 -0.92 4.16
CA SER A 399 -14.38 -1.09 3.90
C SER A 399 -14.10 -2.52 3.46
N LEU A 400 -13.18 -2.68 2.51
CA LEU A 400 -12.66 -4.00 2.15
C LEU A 400 -11.98 -4.69 3.36
N PHE A 401 -11.45 -3.89 4.28
CA PHE A 401 -10.59 -4.34 5.38
C PHE A 401 -11.34 -4.31 6.71
N ASN A 402 -11.05 -5.28 7.56
CA ASN A 402 -11.48 -5.26 8.96
C ASN A 402 -10.57 -4.35 9.83
N ALA A 403 -10.86 -4.24 11.12
CA ALA A 403 -10.11 -3.42 12.08
C ALA A 403 -8.59 -3.77 12.14
N GLY A 404 -8.22 -5.00 11.83
CA GLY A 404 -6.82 -5.45 11.78
C GLY A 404 -6.16 -5.32 10.42
N GLY A 405 -6.79 -4.64 9.45
CA GLY A 405 -6.25 -4.45 8.10
C GLY A 405 -6.28 -5.70 7.23
N LEU A 406 -7.09 -6.69 7.55
CA LEU A 406 -7.23 -7.92 6.78
C LEU A 406 -8.54 -7.94 5.99
N VAL A 407 -8.52 -8.57 4.82
CA VAL A 407 -9.74 -8.94 4.08
C VAL A 407 -10.24 -10.28 4.63
N PRO A 408 -11.35 -10.33 5.39
CA PRO A 408 -11.73 -11.52 6.18
C PRO A 408 -11.96 -12.78 5.35
N ILE A 409 -12.58 -12.65 4.17
CA ILE A 409 -12.91 -13.78 3.29
C ILE A 409 -11.68 -14.37 2.60
N SER A 410 -10.58 -13.63 2.53
CA SER A 410 -9.35 -14.07 1.86
C SER A 410 -8.46 -14.99 2.71
N LYS A 411 -8.90 -15.38 3.92
CA LYS A 411 -8.14 -16.27 4.79
C LYS A 411 -7.88 -17.62 4.13
N ARG A 412 -6.62 -18.05 4.13
CA ARG A 412 -6.16 -19.29 3.48
C ARG A 412 -5.82 -20.40 4.48
N GLY A 413 -5.71 -21.64 3.98
CA GLY A 413 -5.35 -22.82 4.80
C GLY A 413 -3.96 -22.72 5.41
N GLU A 414 -3.02 -22.06 4.74
CA GLU A 414 -1.65 -21.90 5.22
C GLU A 414 -1.54 -21.21 6.61
N ARG A 415 -2.53 -20.46 7.05
CA ARG A 415 -2.58 -19.87 8.40
C ARG A 415 -2.48 -20.92 9.52
N PHE A 416 -2.89 -22.16 9.27
CA PHE A 416 -2.90 -23.22 10.28
C PHE A 416 -1.51 -23.80 10.57
N PHE A 417 -0.56 -23.64 9.67
CA PHE A 417 0.81 -24.13 9.86
C PHE A 417 1.87 -23.01 9.84
N LEU A 418 1.56 -21.82 9.28
CA LEU A 418 2.50 -20.69 9.26
C LEU A 418 2.33 -19.72 10.45
N TRP A 419 1.33 -19.93 11.33
CA TRP A 419 1.14 -19.05 12.50
C TRP A 419 2.38 -18.94 13.42
N PRO A 420 3.25 -19.99 13.57
CA PRO A 420 4.44 -19.86 14.41
C PRO A 420 5.45 -18.85 13.88
N MET A 421 5.36 -18.45 12.61
CA MET A 421 6.20 -17.39 12.03
C MET A 421 5.80 -16.01 12.55
N GLY A 422 4.72 -15.92 13.31
CA GLY A 422 4.25 -14.70 13.95
C GLY A 422 3.40 -13.81 13.05
N VAL A 423 3.07 -14.24 11.84
CA VAL A 423 2.20 -13.49 10.93
C VAL A 423 0.74 -13.89 11.17
N PRO A 424 -0.09 -13.02 11.79
CA PRO A 424 -1.50 -13.33 12.01
C PRO A 424 -2.22 -13.60 10.69
N SER A 425 -2.92 -14.72 10.58
CA SER A 425 -3.62 -15.12 9.34
C SER A 425 -2.73 -15.04 8.10
N ALA A 426 -1.57 -15.73 8.11
CA ALA A 426 -0.70 -15.84 6.94
C ALA A 426 -1.54 -16.21 5.69
N GLY A 427 -1.20 -15.61 4.54
CA GLY A 427 -1.94 -15.78 3.28
C GLY A 427 -3.19 -14.92 3.11
N ALA A 428 -3.73 -14.32 4.18
CA ALA A 428 -4.86 -13.39 4.04
C ALA A 428 -4.41 -12.06 3.42
N MET A 429 -5.22 -11.52 2.50
CA MET A 429 -4.96 -10.21 1.87
C MET A 429 -5.03 -9.09 2.90
N ARG A 430 -4.16 -8.08 2.74
CA ARG A 430 -3.90 -7.04 3.73
C ARG A 430 -3.95 -5.65 3.12
N GLN A 431 -4.24 -4.72 3.99
CA GLN A 431 -4.17 -3.29 3.74
C GLN A 431 -2.71 -2.83 3.59
N PRO A 432 -2.38 -1.84 2.73
CA PRO A 432 -1.06 -1.22 2.69
C PRO A 432 -0.59 -0.79 4.09
N GLY A 433 0.68 -1.03 4.40
CA GLY A 433 1.25 -0.79 5.74
C GLY A 433 1.17 -1.97 6.72
N GLU A 434 0.45 -3.05 6.36
CA GLU A 434 0.31 -4.25 7.21
C GLU A 434 1.01 -5.49 6.61
N HIS A 435 1.85 -5.31 5.58
CA HIS A 435 2.51 -6.41 4.88
C HIS A 435 3.80 -6.83 5.57
N ALA A 436 3.75 -7.93 6.32
CA ALA A 436 4.93 -8.68 6.74
C ALA A 436 5.45 -9.51 5.56
N VAL A 437 6.72 -9.31 5.15
CA VAL A 437 7.28 -9.90 3.93
C VAL A 437 8.43 -10.91 4.19
N ALA A 438 8.61 -11.34 5.44
CA ALA A 438 9.58 -12.36 5.80
C ALA A 438 9.01 -13.30 6.85
N PHE A 439 9.13 -14.62 6.64
CA PHE A 439 8.77 -15.61 7.66
C PHE A 439 9.93 -15.84 8.65
N LYS A 440 11.16 -15.77 8.16
CA LYS A 440 12.36 -15.87 8.98
C LYS A 440 12.98 -14.48 9.17
N GLY A 441 12.93 -13.99 10.39
CA GLY A 441 13.25 -12.60 10.72
C GLY A 441 12.00 -11.72 10.75
N ARG A 442 12.18 -10.41 10.68
CA ARG A 442 11.10 -9.41 10.57
C ARG A 442 11.46 -8.43 9.45
N ARG A 443 10.55 -8.20 8.56
CA ARG A 443 10.67 -7.20 7.50
C ARG A 443 9.27 -6.82 7.02
N HIS A 444 9.06 -5.52 6.79
CA HIS A 444 7.79 -5.00 6.29
C HIS A 444 8.00 -4.39 4.90
N PHE A 445 6.99 -4.50 4.05
CA PHE A 445 7.07 -3.94 2.70
C PHE A 445 7.18 -2.41 2.70
N ASP A 446 6.58 -1.76 3.70
CA ASP A 446 6.61 -0.31 3.93
C ASP A 446 7.71 0.14 4.92
N GLU A 447 8.76 -0.68 5.12
CA GLU A 447 9.90 -0.31 5.96
C GLU A 447 10.65 0.88 5.34
N PRO A 448 10.87 1.97 6.08
CA PRO A 448 11.52 3.18 5.53
C PRO A 448 12.93 2.92 4.98
N THR A 449 13.67 2.01 5.58
CA THR A 449 15.05 1.63 5.20
C THR A 449 15.11 0.29 4.49
N LEU A 450 14.01 -0.15 3.86
CA LEU A 450 13.97 -1.44 3.17
C LEU A 450 15.06 -1.53 2.09
N ALA A 451 15.22 -0.47 1.28
CA ALA A 451 16.24 -0.45 0.24
C ALA A 451 17.66 -0.62 0.79
N GLU A 452 18.00 0.01 1.93
CA GLU A 452 19.30 -0.16 2.60
C GLU A 452 19.48 -1.57 3.19
N THR A 453 18.38 -2.22 3.59
CA THR A 453 18.41 -3.62 4.04
C THR A 453 18.65 -4.60 2.89
N LEU A 454 18.18 -4.25 1.68
CA LEU A 454 18.22 -5.11 0.51
C LEU A 454 19.51 -4.96 -0.31
N PHE A 455 20.13 -3.77 -0.32
CA PHE A 455 21.27 -3.45 -1.18
C PHE A 455 22.43 -2.82 -0.42
N GLU A 456 23.66 -3.09 -0.91
CA GLU A 456 24.91 -2.46 -0.47
C GLU A 456 25.19 -1.17 -1.24
#